data_90f0760c13a3d0e3ec4489652cb95f36
#
_entry.id   90f0760c13a3d0e3ec4489652cb95f36
#
_cell.length_a   1.000
_cell.length_b   1.000
_cell.length_c   1.000
_cell.angle_alpha   90.00
_cell.angle_beta   90.00
_cell.angle_gamma   90.00
#
_symmetry.space_group_name_H-M   'P 1'
#
loop_
_entity.id
_entity.type
_entity.pdbx_description
1 polymer ?
#
loop_
_entity_poly.entity_id
_entity_poly.type
_entity_poly.pdbx_seq_one_letter_code
_entity_poly.pdbx_strand_id
1 'polypeptide(L)'
;TQGVSSAASDVYKRQGTTKWLWAIAERFGVSKAVFDAVVAAPKLRAEQAIESVANDLRGKSVFFFPDSQLEIPLARFLSNECGMELTEVGSPFIHKSLVYADLEDLPSSTQISEGQDVDKQLDRVFDYDPDLTVCGLGLANPLEAKGLSTKWAIELVFSPIHFYEQAADLASLFARPLNRAKLLKVSA
;
A
#
# COMPACT_ATOMS: atom_id res chain seq x y z
N THR A 1 13.93 -14.15 18.33
CA THR A 1 13.07 -14.81 17.34
C THR A 1 11.98 -13.90 16.78
N GLN A 2 12.12 -12.57 16.86
CA GLN A 2 11.10 -11.61 16.40
C GLN A 2 11.23 -11.18 14.92
N GLY A 3 12.25 -11.63 14.20
CA GLY A 3 12.59 -10.99 12.92
C GLY A 3 12.10 -11.68 11.64
N VAL A 4 11.43 -12.82 11.70
CA VAL A 4 11.19 -13.62 10.46
C VAL A 4 9.72 -13.67 10.04
N SER A 5 8.82 -13.22 10.89
CA SER A 5 7.38 -13.40 10.67
C SER A 5 6.70 -12.23 9.95
N SER A 6 7.32 -11.06 9.90
CA SER A 6 6.83 -9.91 9.13
C SER A 6 7.29 -9.91 7.65
N ALA A 7 7.96 -10.97 7.22
CA ALA A 7 8.59 -11.04 5.90
C ALA A 7 7.64 -10.79 4.72
N ALA A 8 6.36 -11.15 4.84
CA ALA A 8 5.39 -10.90 3.80
C ALA A 8 4.96 -9.41 3.75
N SER A 9 4.88 -8.73 4.89
CA SER A 9 4.48 -7.32 4.95
C SER A 9 5.60 -6.35 4.57
N ASP A 10 6.86 -6.75 4.78
CA ASP A 10 8.00 -5.87 4.58
C ASP A 10 8.51 -5.79 3.13
N VAL A 11 8.09 -6.71 2.24
CA VAL A 11 8.62 -6.82 0.88
C VAL A 11 8.03 -5.79 -0.09
N TYR A 12 6.92 -5.15 0.26
CA TYR A 12 6.16 -4.29 -0.66
C TYR A 12 6.63 -2.84 -0.77
N LYS A 13 7.87 -2.50 -0.42
CA LYS A 13 8.30 -1.09 -0.40
C LYS A 13 9.80 -0.93 -0.40
N ARG A 14 10.25 0.28 -0.76
CA ARG A 14 11.64 0.68 -0.56
C ARG A 14 12.06 0.56 0.91
N GLN A 15 11.25 1.07 1.84
CA GLN A 15 11.54 1.00 3.28
C GLN A 15 11.41 -0.43 3.81
N GLY A 16 10.31 -1.12 3.49
CA GLY A 16 10.07 -2.50 3.90
C GLY A 16 11.11 -3.46 3.33
N THR A 17 11.41 -3.38 2.03
CA THR A 17 12.49 -4.14 1.40
C THR A 17 13.83 -3.92 2.12
N THR A 18 14.15 -2.68 2.47
CA THR A 18 15.38 -2.36 3.20
C THR A 18 15.39 -2.99 4.60
N LYS A 19 14.29 -2.87 5.35
CA LYS A 19 14.14 -3.47 6.68
C LYS A 19 14.29 -5.00 6.62
N TRP A 20 13.60 -5.63 5.69
CA TRP A 20 13.62 -7.08 5.50
C TRP A 20 15.02 -7.60 5.11
N LEU A 21 15.64 -6.98 4.11
CA LEU A 21 16.99 -7.35 3.69
C LEU A 21 18.01 -7.13 4.80
N TRP A 22 17.86 -6.06 5.60
CA TRP A 22 18.73 -5.81 6.75
C TRP A 22 18.60 -6.91 7.81
N ALA A 23 17.36 -7.31 8.16
CA ALA A 23 17.15 -8.38 9.13
C ALA A 23 17.84 -9.70 8.72
N ILE A 24 17.83 -10.01 7.41
CA ILE A 24 18.56 -11.16 6.87
C ILE A 24 20.08 -10.94 6.95
N ALA A 25 20.56 -9.79 6.46
CA ALA A 25 21.99 -9.48 6.44
C ALA A 25 22.62 -9.51 7.84
N GLU A 26 21.91 -8.93 8.82
CA GLU A 26 22.32 -8.94 10.23
C GLU A 26 22.41 -10.37 10.78
N ARG A 27 21.45 -11.23 10.43
CA ARG A 27 21.45 -12.64 10.83
C ARG A 27 22.65 -13.42 10.28
N PHE A 28 23.15 -13.02 9.11
CA PHE A 28 24.36 -13.60 8.50
C PHE A 28 25.64 -12.85 8.85
N GLY A 29 25.62 -11.93 9.82
CA GLY A 29 26.78 -11.21 10.28
C GLY A 29 27.34 -10.15 9.32
N VAL A 30 26.53 -9.71 8.35
CA VAL A 30 26.91 -8.63 7.43
C VAL A 30 26.93 -7.31 8.19
N SER A 31 28.02 -6.55 8.10
CA SER A 31 28.09 -5.25 8.75
C SER A 31 27.14 -4.23 8.09
N LYS A 32 26.65 -3.28 8.90
CA LYS A 32 25.74 -2.23 8.40
C LYS A 32 26.35 -1.42 7.26
N ALA A 33 27.65 -1.13 7.34
CA ALA A 33 28.35 -0.38 6.30
C ALA A 33 28.40 -1.12 4.95
N VAL A 34 28.65 -2.43 4.97
CA VAL A 34 28.61 -3.27 3.75
C VAL A 34 27.20 -3.34 3.19
N PHE A 35 26.22 -3.58 4.06
CA PHE A 35 24.81 -3.61 3.66
C PHE A 35 24.38 -2.29 2.99
N ASP A 36 24.63 -1.15 3.65
CA ASP A 36 24.24 0.16 3.12
C ASP A 36 24.90 0.46 1.77
N ALA A 37 26.16 0.09 1.60
CA ALA A 37 26.87 0.24 0.32
C ALA A 37 26.22 -0.57 -0.82
N VAL A 38 25.79 -1.81 -0.53
CA VAL A 38 25.15 -2.70 -1.52
C VAL A 38 23.76 -2.21 -1.92
N VAL A 39 22.96 -1.76 -0.96
CA VAL A 39 21.57 -1.35 -1.24
C VAL A 39 21.45 0.10 -1.71
N ALA A 40 22.48 0.91 -1.62
CA ALA A 40 22.42 2.34 -1.95
C ALA A 40 21.91 2.61 -3.38
N ALA A 41 22.49 1.95 -4.38
CA ALA A 41 22.13 2.17 -5.77
C ALA A 41 20.70 1.70 -6.13
N PRO A 42 20.26 0.46 -5.79
CA PRO A 42 18.89 0.04 -6.05
C PRO A 42 17.86 0.87 -5.28
N LYS A 43 18.16 1.27 -4.05
CA LYS A 43 17.31 2.13 -3.24
C LYS A 43 17.10 3.51 -3.89
N LEU A 44 18.18 4.13 -4.40
CA LEU A 44 18.11 5.42 -5.07
C LEU A 44 17.29 5.32 -6.38
N ARG A 45 17.50 4.26 -7.18
CA ARG A 45 16.70 4.05 -8.39
C ARG A 45 15.20 3.91 -8.09
N ALA A 46 14.86 3.13 -7.05
CA ALA A 46 13.47 2.99 -6.61
C ALA A 46 12.86 4.32 -6.18
N GLU A 47 13.60 5.14 -5.43
CA GLU A 47 13.17 6.46 -4.97
C GLU A 47 12.86 7.39 -6.15
N GLN A 48 13.77 7.50 -7.11
CA GLN A 48 13.59 8.30 -8.31
C GLN A 48 12.43 7.81 -9.17
N ALA A 49 12.27 6.49 -9.31
CA ALA A 49 11.20 5.89 -10.07
C ALA A 49 9.82 6.11 -9.40
N ILE A 50 9.72 5.97 -8.08
CA ILE A 50 8.49 6.26 -7.34
C ILE A 50 8.11 7.73 -7.50
N GLU A 51 9.05 8.67 -7.34
CA GLU A 51 8.79 10.10 -7.42
C GLU A 51 8.13 10.50 -8.74
N SER A 52 8.48 9.83 -9.84
CA SER A 52 7.87 10.09 -11.15
C SER A 52 6.38 9.76 -11.21
N VAL A 53 5.91 8.80 -10.39
CA VAL A 53 4.52 8.34 -10.34
C VAL A 53 3.77 8.99 -9.17
N ALA A 54 4.46 9.26 -8.07
CA ALA A 54 3.89 9.78 -6.83
C ALA A 54 3.14 11.12 -7.04
N ASN A 55 3.49 11.91 -8.05
CA ASN A 55 2.79 13.14 -8.38
C ASN A 55 1.29 12.93 -8.71
N ASP A 56 0.93 11.77 -9.25
CA ASP A 56 -0.47 11.41 -9.52
C ASP A 56 -1.23 10.94 -8.27
N LEU A 57 -0.50 10.54 -7.22
CA LEU A 57 -1.03 9.97 -6.00
C LEU A 57 -1.02 10.96 -4.82
N ARG A 58 -0.08 11.89 -4.80
CA ARG A 58 0.15 12.81 -3.69
C ARG A 58 -1.08 13.65 -3.36
N GLY A 59 -1.47 13.64 -2.08
CA GLY A 59 -2.64 14.36 -1.58
C GLY A 59 -3.97 13.75 -2.01
N LYS A 60 -3.95 12.55 -2.64
CA LYS A 60 -5.16 11.79 -2.94
C LYS A 60 -5.53 10.90 -1.77
N SER A 61 -6.81 10.83 -1.45
CA SER A 61 -7.32 9.98 -0.38
C SER A 61 -7.53 8.54 -0.84
N VAL A 62 -7.30 7.58 0.07
CA VAL A 62 -7.50 6.16 -0.20
C VAL A 62 -8.18 5.45 0.97
N PHE A 63 -9.14 4.59 0.62
CA PHE A 63 -9.89 3.72 1.52
C PHE A 63 -9.61 2.26 1.18
N PHE A 64 -9.37 1.41 2.19
CA PHE A 64 -9.16 -0.02 2.01
C PHE A 64 -10.27 -0.84 2.62
N PHE A 65 -10.93 -1.67 1.80
CA PHE A 65 -11.74 -2.77 2.29
C PHE A 65 -10.88 -3.98 2.64
N PRO A 66 -11.26 -4.83 3.62
CA PRO A 66 -10.54 -6.04 3.97
C PRO A 66 -10.66 -7.09 2.85
N ASP A 67 -9.55 -7.56 2.32
CA ASP A 67 -9.52 -8.54 1.22
C ASP A 67 -8.40 -9.57 1.35
N SER A 68 -7.17 -9.16 1.62
CA SER A 68 -5.98 -9.99 1.40
C SER A 68 -4.95 -10.02 2.52
N GLN A 69 -5.09 -9.24 3.57
CA GLN A 69 -4.08 -8.94 4.60
C GLN A 69 -2.86 -8.11 4.11
N LEU A 70 -2.88 -7.65 2.86
CA LEU A 70 -1.86 -6.74 2.33
C LEU A 70 -2.19 -5.26 2.57
N GLU A 71 -3.38 -4.98 3.10
CA GLU A 71 -3.92 -3.63 3.23
C GLU A 71 -3.01 -2.72 4.08
N ILE A 72 -2.57 -3.18 5.24
CA ILE A 72 -1.72 -2.39 6.15
C ILE A 72 -0.38 -2.04 5.49
N PRO A 73 0.42 -3.00 4.97
CA PRO A 73 1.66 -2.69 4.29
C PRO A 73 1.47 -1.85 3.02
N LEU A 74 0.40 -2.02 2.27
CA LEU A 74 0.11 -1.20 1.09
C LEU A 74 -0.28 0.23 1.50
N ALA A 75 -1.12 0.39 2.51
CA ALA A 75 -1.50 1.68 3.05
C ALA A 75 -0.26 2.47 3.51
N ARG A 76 0.63 1.82 4.28
CA ARG A 76 1.89 2.43 4.69
C ARG A 76 2.75 2.88 3.49
N PHE A 77 2.84 2.06 2.43
CA PHE A 77 3.56 2.43 1.21
C PHE A 77 2.93 3.64 0.52
N LEU A 78 1.62 3.62 0.33
CA LEU A 78 0.93 4.71 -0.34
C LEU A 78 1.02 6.02 0.45
N SER A 79 0.94 5.95 1.78
CA SER A 79 1.09 7.13 2.62
C SER A 79 2.53 7.63 2.65
N ASN A 80 3.49 6.78 3.06
CA ASN A 80 4.84 7.24 3.38
C ASN A 80 5.73 7.45 2.16
N GLU A 81 5.50 6.72 1.06
CA GLU A 81 6.35 6.79 -0.13
C GLU A 81 5.66 7.47 -1.32
N CYS A 82 4.32 7.44 -1.40
CA CYS A 82 3.56 8.08 -2.47
C CYS A 82 2.81 9.34 -2.03
N GLY A 83 2.71 9.61 -0.72
CA GLY A 83 2.08 10.82 -0.19
C GLY A 83 0.55 10.82 -0.27
N MET A 84 -0.09 9.64 -0.28
CA MET A 84 -1.54 9.52 -0.21
C MET A 84 -2.05 9.73 1.22
N GLU A 85 -3.28 10.21 1.35
CA GLU A 85 -3.99 10.37 2.60
C GLU A 85 -4.83 9.14 2.88
N LEU A 86 -4.62 8.50 4.05
CA LEU A 86 -5.38 7.32 4.44
C LEU A 86 -6.64 7.73 5.18
N THR A 87 -7.81 7.29 4.72
CA THR A 87 -9.08 7.49 5.40
C THR A 87 -9.37 6.31 6.34
N GLU A 88 -9.56 5.12 5.79
CA GLU A 88 -9.74 3.90 6.57
C GLU A 88 -8.93 2.75 5.94
N VAL A 89 -8.34 1.92 6.80
CA VAL A 89 -7.63 0.70 6.40
C VAL A 89 -8.31 -0.50 7.10
N GLY A 90 -9.12 -1.21 6.33
CA GLY A 90 -9.73 -2.46 6.75
C GLY A 90 -8.80 -3.63 6.46
N SER A 91 -8.68 -4.57 7.39
CA SER A 91 -7.96 -5.83 7.20
C SER A 91 -8.79 -6.99 7.70
N PRO A 92 -8.77 -8.17 7.04
CA PRO A 92 -9.54 -9.33 7.48
C PRO A 92 -9.17 -9.79 8.88
N PHE A 93 -7.89 -9.67 9.23
CA PHE A 93 -7.34 -10.07 10.51
C PHE A 93 -6.07 -9.30 10.83
N ILE A 94 -5.95 -8.80 12.08
CA ILE A 94 -4.79 -8.06 12.56
C ILE A 94 -4.06 -8.86 13.63
N HIS A 95 -2.98 -9.52 13.25
CA HIS A 95 -2.10 -10.15 14.21
C HIS A 95 -1.13 -9.10 14.78
N LYS A 96 -1.56 -8.44 15.86
CA LYS A 96 -0.86 -7.27 16.44
C LYS A 96 0.64 -7.46 16.64
N SER A 97 1.10 -8.64 17.08
CA SER A 97 2.53 -8.87 17.29
C SER A 97 3.35 -8.95 15.98
N LEU A 98 2.70 -9.15 14.83
CA LEU A 98 3.34 -9.24 13.52
C LEU A 98 3.34 -7.89 12.78
N VAL A 99 2.25 -7.12 12.91
CA VAL A 99 2.05 -5.89 12.15
C VAL A 99 2.13 -4.62 13.03
N TYR A 100 2.50 -4.77 14.30
CA TYR A 100 2.56 -3.65 15.25
C TYR A 100 3.40 -2.47 14.72
N ALA A 101 4.61 -2.76 14.24
CA ALA A 101 5.49 -1.73 13.68
C ALA A 101 4.91 -1.05 12.43
N ASP A 102 4.14 -1.79 11.61
CA ASP A 102 3.47 -1.23 10.44
C ASP A 102 2.31 -0.33 10.84
N LEU A 103 1.57 -0.71 11.88
CA LEU A 103 0.49 0.11 12.42
C LEU A 103 0.99 1.40 13.04
N GLU A 104 2.13 1.37 13.75
CA GLU A 104 2.75 2.58 14.31
C GLU A 104 3.28 3.53 13.23
N ASP A 105 3.67 3.00 12.08
CA ASP A 105 4.12 3.78 10.92
C ASP A 105 2.97 4.44 10.14
N LEU A 106 1.69 4.14 10.46
CA LEU A 106 0.54 4.79 9.83
C LEU A 106 0.20 6.14 10.49
N PRO A 107 -0.33 7.11 9.74
CA PRO A 107 -0.83 8.37 10.32
C PRO A 107 -1.88 8.11 11.41
N SER A 108 -1.79 8.81 12.52
CA SER A 108 -2.71 8.65 13.66
C SER A 108 -4.17 9.00 13.34
N SER A 109 -4.41 9.73 12.25
CA SER A 109 -5.75 10.04 11.74
C SER A 109 -6.40 8.87 10.99
N THR A 110 -5.63 7.82 10.66
CA THR A 110 -6.14 6.67 9.89
C THR A 110 -7.05 5.80 10.76
N GLN A 111 -8.27 5.57 10.32
CA GLN A 111 -9.14 4.59 10.96
C GLN A 111 -8.68 3.18 10.61
N ILE A 112 -8.47 2.33 11.61
CA ILE A 112 -8.14 0.91 11.42
C ILE A 112 -9.35 0.07 11.76
N SER A 113 -9.76 -0.81 10.84
CA SER A 113 -10.88 -1.72 11.00
C SER A 113 -10.42 -3.17 10.84
N GLU A 114 -10.78 -4.03 11.78
CA GLU A 114 -10.48 -5.46 11.73
C GLU A 114 -11.76 -6.26 11.52
N GLY A 115 -11.63 -7.33 10.73
CA GLY A 115 -12.74 -8.23 10.47
C GLY A 115 -13.56 -7.84 9.24
N GLN A 116 -14.68 -8.52 9.07
CA GLN A 116 -15.48 -8.45 7.84
C GLN A 116 -16.80 -7.68 8.02
N ASP A 117 -16.77 -6.59 8.78
CA ASP A 117 -17.93 -5.71 8.87
C ASP A 117 -18.03 -4.78 7.64
N VAL A 118 -18.11 -5.44 6.47
CA VAL A 118 -18.14 -4.78 5.17
C VAL A 118 -19.33 -3.85 5.03
N ASP A 119 -20.46 -4.19 5.62
CA ASP A 119 -21.67 -3.35 5.54
C ASP A 119 -21.44 -1.99 6.20
N LYS A 120 -20.84 -1.97 7.39
CA LYS A 120 -20.48 -0.71 8.05
C LYS A 120 -19.41 0.09 7.32
N GLN A 121 -18.48 -0.61 6.68
CA GLN A 121 -17.49 0.06 5.82
C GLN A 121 -18.12 0.64 4.57
N LEU A 122 -19.12 -0.05 3.98
CA LEU A 122 -19.88 0.47 2.84
C LEU A 122 -20.64 1.75 3.19
N ASP A 123 -21.18 1.86 4.42
CA ASP A 123 -21.77 3.12 4.86
C ASP A 123 -20.73 4.24 4.95
N ARG A 124 -19.58 3.96 5.59
CA ARG A 124 -18.53 4.96 5.81
C ARG A 124 -17.80 5.40 4.54
N VAL A 125 -17.61 4.51 3.56
CA VAL A 125 -16.86 4.87 2.35
C VAL A 125 -17.52 6.02 1.57
N PHE A 126 -18.84 6.10 1.61
CA PHE A 126 -19.56 7.22 0.96
C PHE A 126 -19.47 8.52 1.76
N ASP A 127 -19.37 8.43 3.09
CA ASP A 127 -19.13 9.62 3.94
C ASP A 127 -17.71 10.17 3.76
N TYR A 128 -16.73 9.29 3.55
CA TYR A 128 -15.34 9.68 3.29
C TYR A 128 -15.10 10.20 1.86
N ASP A 129 -15.89 9.75 0.90
CA ASP A 129 -15.76 10.07 -0.54
C ASP A 129 -14.29 10.02 -1.03
N PRO A 130 -13.59 8.88 -0.87
CA PRO A 130 -12.17 8.79 -1.18
C PRO A 130 -11.92 8.89 -2.68
N ASP A 131 -10.77 9.48 -3.05
CA ASP A 131 -10.33 9.50 -4.45
C ASP A 131 -10.13 8.09 -5.01
N LEU A 132 -9.72 7.13 -4.16
CA LEU A 132 -9.48 5.74 -4.53
C LEU A 132 -9.99 4.77 -3.45
N THR A 133 -10.67 3.72 -3.86
CA THR A 133 -11.10 2.63 -2.99
C THR A 133 -10.42 1.33 -3.40
N VAL A 134 -9.66 0.72 -2.50
CA VAL A 134 -9.05 -0.60 -2.69
C VAL A 134 -10.00 -1.66 -2.14
N CYS A 135 -10.42 -2.61 -2.97
CA CYS A 135 -11.43 -3.60 -2.58
C CYS A 135 -11.29 -4.91 -3.35
N GLY A 136 -11.96 -5.92 -2.87
CA GLY A 136 -12.15 -7.18 -3.58
C GLY A 136 -13.05 -7.03 -4.81
N LEU A 137 -12.94 -7.97 -5.74
CA LEU A 137 -13.65 -7.95 -7.03
C LEU A 137 -15.18 -7.81 -6.86
N GLY A 138 -15.76 -8.43 -5.83
CA GLY A 138 -17.21 -8.38 -5.59
C GLY A 138 -17.75 -7.00 -5.25
N LEU A 139 -16.91 -6.11 -4.69
CA LEU A 139 -17.31 -4.76 -4.32
C LEU A 139 -17.02 -3.72 -5.41
N ALA A 140 -16.08 -4.00 -6.32
CA ALA A 140 -15.61 -3.02 -7.29
C ALA A 140 -16.75 -2.49 -8.18
N ASN A 141 -17.49 -3.37 -8.85
CA ASN A 141 -18.57 -2.96 -9.75
C ASN A 141 -19.69 -2.17 -9.05
N PRO A 142 -20.21 -2.60 -7.87
CA PRO A 142 -21.19 -1.80 -7.13
C PRO A 142 -20.68 -0.41 -6.72
N LEU A 143 -19.42 -0.29 -6.32
CA LEU A 143 -18.83 0.98 -5.93
C LEU A 143 -18.60 1.90 -7.13
N GLU A 144 -18.11 1.37 -8.25
CA GLU A 144 -17.95 2.12 -9.50
C GLU A 144 -19.31 2.60 -10.05
N ALA A 145 -20.36 1.79 -9.95
CA ALA A 145 -21.70 2.20 -10.34
C ALA A 145 -22.24 3.38 -9.51
N LYS A 146 -21.70 3.59 -8.31
CA LYS A 146 -22.00 4.74 -7.44
C LYS A 146 -21.01 5.89 -7.58
N GLY A 147 -20.06 5.80 -8.52
CA GLY A 147 -19.13 6.87 -8.87
C GLY A 147 -17.76 6.82 -8.20
N LEU A 148 -17.48 5.82 -7.35
CA LEU A 148 -16.16 5.69 -6.72
C LEU A 148 -15.14 5.08 -7.70
N SER A 149 -13.91 5.54 -7.64
CA SER A 149 -12.80 4.91 -8.37
C SER A 149 -12.28 3.72 -7.56
N THR A 150 -12.18 2.55 -8.20
CA THR A 150 -11.75 1.34 -7.50
C THR A 150 -10.42 0.80 -8.00
N LYS A 151 -9.69 0.12 -7.09
CA LYS A 151 -8.53 -0.71 -7.37
C LYS A 151 -8.78 -2.11 -6.84
N TRP A 152 -8.69 -3.10 -7.71
CA TRP A 152 -8.91 -4.49 -7.32
C TRP A 152 -7.67 -5.03 -6.60
N ALA A 153 -7.83 -5.44 -5.36
CA ALA A 153 -6.75 -5.98 -4.54
C ALA A 153 -6.19 -7.28 -5.14
N ILE A 154 -7.02 -8.12 -5.75
CA ILE A 154 -6.60 -9.37 -6.39
C ILE A 154 -5.56 -9.18 -7.50
N GLU A 155 -5.56 -8.04 -8.20
CA GLU A 155 -4.57 -7.76 -9.25
C GLU A 155 -3.14 -7.72 -8.68
N LEU A 156 -2.98 -7.31 -7.42
CA LEU A 156 -1.69 -7.22 -6.76
C LEU A 156 -1.05 -8.61 -6.52
N VAL A 157 -1.86 -9.66 -6.40
CA VAL A 157 -1.38 -11.03 -6.21
C VAL A 157 -0.69 -11.56 -7.47
N PHE A 158 -1.11 -11.11 -8.64
CA PHE A 158 -0.57 -11.56 -9.93
C PHE A 158 0.45 -10.60 -10.54
N SER A 159 0.70 -9.49 -9.88
CA SER A 159 1.62 -8.45 -10.38
C SER A 159 3.01 -8.62 -9.76
N PRO A 160 4.09 -8.44 -10.52
CA PRO A 160 5.45 -8.40 -9.96
C PRO A 160 5.65 -7.07 -9.22
N ILE A 161 5.40 -7.07 -7.93
CA ILE A 161 5.38 -5.83 -7.10
C ILE A 161 6.35 -5.87 -5.92
N HIS A 162 7.36 -6.73 -6.00
CA HIS A 162 8.29 -6.95 -4.90
C HIS A 162 9.62 -6.21 -5.10
N PHE A 163 10.27 -5.90 -3.99
CA PHE A 163 11.59 -5.30 -3.92
C PHE A 163 11.70 -3.89 -4.55
N TYR A 164 12.92 -3.39 -4.65
CA TYR A 164 13.22 -2.03 -5.10
C TYR A 164 12.79 -1.77 -6.54
N GLU A 165 13.11 -2.70 -7.45
CA GLU A 165 12.98 -2.49 -8.88
C GLU A 165 11.51 -2.34 -9.32
N GLN A 166 10.57 -2.84 -8.54
CA GLN A 166 9.14 -2.84 -8.88
C GLN A 166 8.32 -1.87 -8.02
N ALA A 167 8.97 -1.05 -7.21
CA ALA A 167 8.27 -0.11 -6.35
C ALA A 167 7.46 0.95 -7.15
N ALA A 168 7.99 1.42 -8.27
CA ALA A 168 7.27 2.33 -9.16
C ALA A 168 6.13 1.63 -9.92
N ASP A 169 6.28 0.35 -10.28
CA ASP A 169 5.20 -0.43 -10.90
C ASP A 169 4.02 -0.57 -9.94
N LEU A 170 4.31 -0.84 -8.66
CA LEU A 170 3.28 -0.87 -7.62
C LEU A 170 2.56 0.48 -7.50
N ALA A 171 3.28 1.59 -7.41
CA ALA A 171 2.68 2.92 -7.37
C ALA A 171 1.81 3.18 -8.61
N SER A 172 2.29 2.78 -9.79
CA SER A 172 1.55 2.92 -11.05
C SER A 172 0.24 2.14 -11.07
N LEU A 173 0.16 0.97 -10.42
CA LEU A 173 -1.08 0.21 -10.30
C LEU A 173 -2.18 1.00 -9.56
N PHE A 174 -1.80 1.83 -8.59
CA PHE A 174 -2.74 2.69 -7.86
C PHE A 174 -3.04 4.00 -8.60
N ALA A 175 -2.11 4.53 -9.39
CA ALA A 175 -2.31 5.73 -10.19
C ALA A 175 -3.27 5.50 -11.39
N ARG A 176 -3.29 4.29 -11.97
CA ARG A 176 -4.10 3.97 -13.16
C ARG A 176 -5.59 4.28 -13.01
N PRO A 177 -6.30 3.86 -11.95
CA PRO A 177 -7.72 4.18 -11.78
C PRO A 177 -7.98 5.68 -11.71
N LEU A 178 -7.12 6.43 -10.99
CA LEU A 178 -7.23 7.87 -10.86
C LEU A 178 -7.04 8.59 -12.19
N ASN A 179 -6.06 8.17 -12.99
CA ASN A 179 -5.80 8.72 -14.30
C ASN A 179 -6.94 8.39 -15.29
N ARG A 180 -7.49 7.18 -15.23
CA ARG A 180 -8.68 6.80 -16.01
C ARG A 180 -9.88 7.69 -15.65
N ALA A 181 -10.13 7.92 -14.37
CA ALA A 181 -11.21 8.79 -13.92
C ALA A 181 -11.06 10.24 -14.42
N LYS A 182 -9.85 10.78 -14.45
CA LYS A 182 -9.57 12.11 -15.04
C LYS A 182 -9.93 12.16 -16.53
N LEU A 183 -9.54 11.15 -17.31
CA LEU A 183 -9.83 11.08 -18.75
C LEU A 183 -11.31 10.97 -19.05
N LEU A 184 -12.06 10.22 -18.25
CA LEU A 184 -13.51 10.07 -18.43
C LEU A 184 -14.28 11.35 -18.08
N LYS A 185 -13.81 12.15 -17.12
CA LYS A 185 -14.44 13.45 -16.77
C LYS A 185 -14.22 14.54 -17.82
N VAL A 186 -13.17 14.46 -18.62
CA VAL A 186 -12.90 15.44 -19.70
C VAL A 186 -13.81 15.22 -20.92
N SER A 187 -14.46 14.06 -21.04
CA SER A 187 -15.29 13.68 -22.17
C SER A 187 -16.78 13.96 -21.98
N ALA A 188 -17.18 14.56 -20.86
CA ALA A 188 -18.55 14.97 -20.54
C ALA A 188 -18.71 16.47 -20.62
#